data_26bb4ba43bce963b30daf5cc8b378e87
#
_entry.id   26bb4ba43bce963b30daf5cc8b378e87
#
_cell.length_a   1.000
_cell.length_b   1.000
_cell.length_c   1.000
_cell.angle_alpha   90.00
_cell.angle_beta   90.00
_cell.angle_gamma   90.00
#
_symmetry.space_group_name_H-M   'P 1'
#
loop_
_entity.id
_entity.type
_entity.pdbx_description
1 polymer ?
#
loop_
_entity_poly.entity_id
_entity_poly.type
_entity_poly.pdbx_seq_one_letter_code
_entity_poly.pdbx_strand_id
1 'polypeptide(L)'
;MINSRFISFEGGEGSGKSTQIKLLAKKLSKKRKVIITREPGGTKEAEKIRNLIVKDKNQKWSGTVETMLLFAARKDHIDKVIMPNLKKGYWVLCDRYIDSTMAYQGYGKKVDLKLINSLN
;
A
#
# COMPACT_ATOMS: atom_id res chain seq x y z
N MET A 1 -14.23 -12.27 -9.89
CA MET A 1 -12.99 -11.50 -10.03
C MET A 1 -12.62 -10.84 -8.73
N ILE A 2 -11.46 -11.16 -8.24
CA ILE A 2 -10.98 -10.64 -6.96
C ILE A 2 -10.86 -9.12 -6.98
N ASN A 3 -10.43 -8.56 -8.10
CA ASN A 3 -10.13 -7.13 -8.23
C ASN A 3 -11.35 -6.21 -8.09
N SER A 4 -12.55 -6.72 -8.29
CA SER A 4 -13.76 -5.89 -8.23
C SER A 4 -14.06 -5.37 -6.82
N ARG A 5 -13.40 -5.92 -5.79
CA ARG A 5 -13.60 -5.52 -4.39
C ARG A 5 -12.38 -4.84 -3.79
N PHE A 6 -11.37 -4.59 -4.58
CA PHE A 6 -10.16 -3.91 -4.13
C PHE A 6 -10.13 -2.50 -4.70
N ILE A 7 -10.07 -1.51 -3.83
CA ILE A 7 -10.02 -0.10 -4.22
C ILE A 7 -8.79 0.53 -3.57
N SER A 8 -7.93 1.12 -4.38
CA SER A 8 -6.78 1.86 -3.88
C SER A 8 -7.06 3.37 -3.95
N PHE A 9 -6.52 4.09 -3.00
CA PHE A 9 -6.64 5.54 -2.92
C PHE A 9 -5.26 6.14 -3.01
N GLU A 10 -5.05 6.99 -4.02
CA GLU A 10 -3.76 7.64 -4.25
C GLU A 10 -3.90 9.14 -3.98
N GLY A 11 -2.79 9.75 -3.64
CA GLY A 11 -2.77 11.18 -3.35
C GLY A 11 -1.88 11.49 -2.17
N GLY A 12 -1.44 12.74 -2.09
CA GLY A 12 -0.60 13.20 -1.00
C GLY A 12 -1.39 13.53 0.25
N GLU A 13 -0.68 13.88 1.31
CA GLU A 13 -1.29 14.35 2.53
C GLU A 13 -2.06 15.66 2.27
N GLY A 14 -3.18 15.82 2.96
CA GLY A 14 -4.00 17.00 2.79
C GLY A 14 -4.92 16.98 1.60
N SER A 15 -4.96 15.89 0.83
CA SER A 15 -5.84 15.75 -0.34
C SER A 15 -7.27 15.33 0.01
N GLY A 16 -7.57 15.10 1.30
CA GLY A 16 -8.87 14.58 1.72
C GLY A 16 -9.01 13.08 1.59
N LYS A 17 -7.95 12.39 1.25
CA LYS A 17 -7.95 10.95 1.02
C LYS A 17 -8.46 10.15 2.22
N SER A 18 -7.95 10.42 3.42
CA SER A 18 -8.38 9.73 4.64
C SER A 18 -9.87 9.89 4.91
N THR A 19 -10.39 11.10 4.68
CA THR A 19 -11.82 11.37 4.86
C THR A 19 -12.64 10.57 3.85
N GLN A 20 -12.21 10.54 2.60
CA GLN A 20 -12.92 9.81 1.55
C GLN A 20 -12.94 8.31 1.82
N ILE A 21 -11.81 7.76 2.28
CA ILE A 21 -11.74 6.33 2.63
C ILE A 21 -12.74 6.00 3.73
N LYS A 22 -12.77 6.81 4.78
CA LYS A 22 -13.68 6.59 5.91
C LYS A 22 -15.15 6.70 5.48
N LEU A 23 -15.49 7.66 4.65
CA LEU A 23 -16.85 7.83 4.15
C LEU A 23 -17.29 6.66 3.30
N LEU A 24 -16.41 6.20 2.39
CA LEU A 24 -16.72 5.06 1.55
C LEU A 24 -16.84 3.78 2.38
N ALA A 25 -15.94 3.56 3.33
CA ALA A 25 -16.00 2.41 4.23
C ALA A 25 -17.31 2.38 5.00
N LYS A 26 -17.72 3.52 5.54
CA LYS A 26 -18.98 3.64 6.28
C LYS A 26 -20.17 3.28 5.40
N LYS A 27 -20.18 3.76 4.16
CA LYS A 27 -21.27 3.50 3.22
C LYS A 27 -21.31 2.02 2.82
N LEU A 28 -20.18 1.43 2.51
CA LEU A 28 -20.08 0.02 2.11
C LEU A 28 -20.41 -0.92 3.27
N SER A 29 -20.02 -0.55 4.50
CA SER A 29 -20.20 -1.40 5.69
C SER A 29 -21.65 -1.64 6.04
N LYS A 30 -22.57 -0.87 5.48
CA LYS A 30 -24.00 -1.09 5.71
C LYS A 30 -24.48 -2.43 5.14
N LYS A 31 -23.84 -2.92 4.08
CA LYS A 31 -24.26 -4.14 3.40
C LYS A 31 -23.12 -5.14 3.18
N ARG A 32 -21.88 -4.78 3.46
CA ARG A 32 -20.71 -5.60 3.14
C ARG A 32 -19.67 -5.48 4.24
N LYS A 33 -18.80 -6.47 4.34
CA LYS A 33 -17.64 -6.37 5.22
C LYS A 33 -16.53 -5.64 4.50
N VAL A 34 -15.93 -4.68 5.18
CA VAL A 34 -14.92 -3.78 4.61
C VAL A 34 -13.69 -3.78 5.50
N ILE A 35 -12.53 -3.93 4.88
CA ILE A 35 -11.23 -3.82 5.53
C ILE A 35 -10.56 -2.57 4.99
N ILE A 36 -10.04 -1.74 5.89
CA ILE A 36 -9.19 -0.61 5.51
C ILE A 36 -7.76 -0.97 5.83
N THR A 37 -6.87 -0.81 4.87
CA THR A 37 -5.46 -1.10 5.05
C THR A 37 -4.63 -0.03 4.35
N ARG A 38 -3.31 -0.15 4.41
CA ARG A 38 -2.42 0.87 3.85
C ARG A 38 -1.11 0.29 3.36
N GLU A 39 -0.43 1.04 2.49
CA GLU A 39 0.91 0.73 2.03
C GLU A 39 1.84 1.94 2.23
N PRO A 40 3.09 1.74 2.56
CA PRO A 40 3.69 0.49 3.01
C PRO A 40 3.23 0.15 4.42
N GLY A 41 2.97 -1.13 4.69
CA GLY A 41 2.49 -1.58 5.98
C GLY A 41 1.34 -2.57 5.84
N GLY A 42 0.45 -2.58 6.82
CA GLY A 42 -0.74 -3.41 6.81
C GLY A 42 -0.59 -4.75 7.53
N THR A 43 0.64 -5.21 7.77
CA THR A 43 0.93 -6.38 8.60
C THR A 43 2.00 -5.99 9.61
N LYS A 44 2.18 -6.82 10.64
CA LYS A 44 3.22 -6.59 11.64
C LYS A 44 4.61 -6.46 10.98
N GLU A 45 4.94 -7.37 10.09
CA GLU A 45 6.22 -7.39 9.41
C GLU A 45 6.36 -6.23 8.41
N ALA A 46 5.31 -5.96 7.66
CA ALA A 46 5.32 -4.85 6.71
C ALA A 46 5.43 -3.50 7.43
N GLU A 47 4.84 -3.36 8.63
CA GLU A 47 4.99 -2.14 9.42
C GLU A 47 6.43 -1.97 9.92
N LYS A 48 7.14 -3.06 10.21
CA LYS A 48 8.57 -2.98 10.56
C LYS A 48 9.39 -2.46 9.39
N ILE A 49 9.10 -2.92 8.19
CA ILE A 49 9.78 -2.45 6.99
C ILE A 49 9.47 -0.97 6.76
N ARG A 50 8.21 -0.57 6.93
CA ARG A 50 7.82 0.83 6.84
C ARG A 50 8.65 1.70 7.80
N ASN A 51 8.83 1.24 9.03
CA ASN A 51 9.59 2.00 10.02
C ASN A 51 11.06 2.16 9.65
N LEU A 52 11.66 1.15 9.02
CA LEU A 52 13.03 1.27 8.52
C LEU A 52 13.16 2.39 7.49
N ILE A 53 12.14 2.59 6.66
CA ILE A 53 12.18 3.57 5.58
C ILE A 53 11.78 4.95 6.07
N VAL A 54 10.71 5.05 6.87
CA VAL A 54 10.07 6.32 7.20
C VAL A 54 10.60 6.92 8.49
N LYS A 55 10.82 6.10 9.51
CA LYS A 55 11.15 6.58 10.86
C LYS A 55 12.64 6.61 11.18
N ASP A 56 13.42 5.72 10.60
CA ASP A 56 14.85 5.66 10.89
C ASP A 56 15.61 6.60 9.96
N LYS A 57 15.82 7.83 10.41
CA LYS A 57 16.51 8.86 9.64
C LYS A 57 18.01 8.62 9.52
N ASN A 58 18.56 7.71 10.31
CA ASN A 58 19.99 7.38 10.24
C ASN A 58 20.29 6.36 9.13
N GLN A 59 19.27 5.66 8.65
CA GLN A 59 19.43 4.71 7.57
C GLN A 59 19.54 5.45 6.23
N LYS A 60 20.54 5.09 5.47
CA LYS A 60 20.79 5.69 4.16
C LYS A 60 20.65 4.65 3.06
N TRP A 61 19.42 4.18 2.89
CA TRP A 61 19.13 3.23 1.83
C TRP A 61 19.25 3.90 0.47
N SER A 62 19.84 3.19 -0.50
CA SER A 62 19.73 3.64 -1.88
C SER A 62 18.26 3.56 -2.31
N GLY A 63 17.90 4.32 -3.36
CA GLY A 63 16.55 4.25 -3.89
C GLY A 63 16.16 2.84 -4.34
N THR A 64 17.11 2.08 -4.90
CA THR A 64 16.87 0.70 -5.31
C THR A 64 16.58 -0.20 -4.13
N VAL A 65 17.37 -0.13 -3.06
CA VAL A 65 17.16 -0.94 -1.86
C VAL A 65 15.83 -0.57 -1.21
N GLU A 66 15.54 0.72 -1.12
CA GLU A 66 14.28 1.18 -0.54
C GLU A 66 13.07 0.65 -1.33
N THR A 67 13.16 0.65 -2.67
CA THR A 67 12.13 0.08 -3.53
C THR A 67 11.94 -1.41 -3.26
N MET A 68 13.04 -2.15 -3.12
CA MET A 68 12.95 -3.58 -2.81
C MET A 68 12.31 -3.83 -1.46
N LEU A 69 12.61 -2.99 -0.46
CA LEU A 69 11.98 -3.09 0.85
C LEU A 69 10.47 -2.83 0.75
N LEU A 70 10.07 -1.85 -0.03
CA LEU A 70 8.65 -1.53 -0.23
C LEU A 70 7.91 -2.68 -0.89
N PHE A 71 8.50 -3.32 -1.88
CA PHE A 71 7.87 -4.47 -2.52
C PHE A 71 7.86 -5.70 -1.64
N ALA A 72 8.87 -5.88 -0.77
CA ALA A 72 8.84 -6.94 0.23
C ALA A 72 7.67 -6.73 1.20
N ALA A 73 7.49 -5.50 1.68
CA ALA A 73 6.36 -5.16 2.55
C ALA A 73 5.02 -5.40 1.84
N ARG A 74 4.94 -5.05 0.55
CA ARG A 74 3.73 -5.29 -0.25
C ARG A 74 3.42 -6.77 -0.38
N LYS A 75 4.41 -7.58 -0.68
CA LYS A 75 4.21 -9.02 -0.83
C LYS A 75 3.64 -9.63 0.45
N ASP A 76 4.19 -9.25 1.59
CA ASP A 76 3.68 -9.70 2.88
C ASP A 76 2.25 -9.23 3.11
N HIS A 77 1.97 -7.98 2.78
CA HIS A 77 0.64 -7.38 2.91
C HIS A 77 -0.39 -8.08 2.02
N ILE A 78 -0.04 -8.35 0.77
CA ILE A 78 -0.92 -9.05 -0.16
C ILE A 78 -1.23 -10.45 0.37
N ASP A 79 -0.21 -11.19 0.80
CA ASP A 79 -0.39 -12.58 1.22
C ASP A 79 -1.19 -12.71 2.51
N LYS A 80 -1.01 -11.80 3.45
CA LYS A 80 -1.60 -11.93 4.79
C LYS A 80 -2.90 -11.17 4.99
N VAL A 81 -3.12 -10.10 4.24
CA VAL A 81 -4.28 -9.22 4.44
C VAL A 81 -5.14 -9.12 3.19
N ILE A 82 -4.57 -8.67 2.07
CA ILE A 82 -5.38 -8.34 0.89
C ILE A 82 -6.05 -9.59 0.32
N MET A 83 -5.26 -10.58 -0.06
CA MET A 83 -5.82 -11.77 -0.71
C MET A 83 -6.73 -12.58 0.21
N PRO A 84 -6.41 -12.83 1.49
CA PRO A 84 -7.32 -13.56 2.36
C PRO A 84 -8.68 -12.87 2.50
N ASN A 85 -8.69 -11.55 2.61
CA ASN A 85 -9.95 -10.81 2.76
C ASN A 85 -10.76 -10.79 1.46
N LEU A 86 -10.08 -10.64 0.31
CA LEU A 86 -10.76 -10.73 -0.98
C LEU A 86 -11.36 -12.11 -1.21
N LYS A 87 -10.67 -13.17 -0.80
CA LYS A 87 -11.18 -14.53 -0.93
C LYS A 87 -12.42 -14.76 -0.06
N LYS A 88 -12.53 -14.06 1.07
CA LYS A 88 -13.72 -14.10 1.91
C LYS A 88 -14.88 -13.27 1.35
N GLY A 89 -14.66 -12.56 0.27
CA GLY A 89 -15.67 -11.68 -0.31
C GLY A 89 -15.73 -10.30 0.32
N TYR A 90 -14.75 -9.94 1.15
CA TYR A 90 -14.70 -8.63 1.78
C TYR A 90 -14.22 -7.58 0.78
N TRP A 91 -14.62 -6.34 1.00
CA TRP A 91 -14.06 -5.20 0.30
C TRP A 91 -12.78 -4.76 0.99
N VAL A 92 -11.76 -4.45 0.22
CA VAL A 92 -10.47 -3.98 0.74
C VAL A 92 -10.21 -2.59 0.18
N LEU A 93 -10.14 -1.61 1.07
CA LEU A 93 -9.81 -0.23 0.73
C LEU A 93 -8.36 0.00 1.17
N CYS A 94 -7.49 0.30 0.22
CA CYS A 94 -6.07 0.45 0.48
C CYS A 94 -5.62 1.89 0.27
N ASP A 95 -5.07 2.49 1.32
CA ASP A 95 -4.47 3.81 1.26
C ASP A 95 -3.06 3.69 0.70
N ARG A 96 -2.84 4.25 -0.48
CA ARG A 96 -1.61 4.18 -1.27
C ARG A 96 -1.33 2.74 -1.73
N TYR A 97 -0.98 2.60 -2.97
CA TYR A 97 -0.63 1.29 -3.53
C TYR A 97 0.42 1.49 -4.63
N ILE A 98 0.27 0.83 -5.78
CA ILE A 98 1.29 0.78 -6.82
C ILE A 98 1.69 2.17 -7.33
N ASP A 99 0.74 3.04 -7.61
CA ASP A 99 1.02 4.33 -8.23
C ASP A 99 1.86 5.22 -7.32
N SER A 100 1.60 5.21 -6.01
CA SER A 100 2.41 5.97 -5.06
C SER A 100 3.85 5.46 -5.04
N THR A 101 4.05 4.15 -5.09
CA THR A 101 5.39 3.57 -5.15
C THR A 101 6.12 4.02 -6.42
N MET A 102 5.44 3.97 -7.57
CA MET A 102 6.03 4.44 -8.83
C MET A 102 6.41 5.91 -8.74
N ALA A 103 5.51 6.76 -8.23
CA ALA A 103 5.75 8.19 -8.15
C ALA A 103 6.90 8.54 -7.19
N TYR A 104 6.88 7.98 -5.99
CA TYR A 104 7.88 8.33 -4.99
C TYR A 104 9.22 7.68 -5.24
N GLN A 105 9.26 6.41 -5.61
CA GLN A 105 10.51 5.68 -5.74
C GLN A 105 11.11 5.82 -7.14
N GLY A 106 10.27 5.84 -8.18
CA GLY A 106 10.74 5.94 -9.54
C GLY A 106 11.25 7.32 -9.90
N TYR A 107 10.55 8.36 -9.46
CA TYR A 107 10.88 9.74 -9.82
C TYR A 107 11.58 10.50 -8.70
N GLY A 108 11.14 10.32 -7.46
CA GLY A 108 11.72 11.05 -6.33
C GLY A 108 13.10 10.55 -5.93
N LYS A 109 13.38 9.28 -6.08
CA LYS A 109 14.63 8.64 -5.65
C LYS A 109 15.50 8.18 -6.81
N LYS A 110 15.15 8.50 -8.04
CA LYS A 110 15.91 8.09 -9.24
C LYS A 110 16.13 6.58 -9.30
N VAL A 111 15.10 5.80 -9.00
CA VAL A 111 15.15 4.34 -9.06
C VAL A 111 14.89 3.90 -10.50
N ASP A 112 15.48 2.76 -10.87
CA ASP A 112 15.26 2.17 -12.19
C ASP A 112 13.79 1.76 -12.33
N LEU A 113 13.09 2.43 -13.23
CA LEU A 113 11.66 2.16 -13.47
C LEU A 113 11.42 0.75 -14.02
N LYS A 114 12.41 0.18 -14.72
CA LYS A 114 12.31 -1.21 -15.18
C LYS A 114 12.27 -2.17 -13.99
N LEU A 115 13.06 -1.90 -12.95
CA LEU A 115 13.04 -2.71 -11.75
C LEU A 115 11.66 -2.64 -11.08
N ILE A 116 11.12 -1.44 -10.93
CA ILE A 116 9.80 -1.27 -10.33
C ILE A 116 8.76 -2.05 -11.12
N ASN A 117 8.75 -1.92 -12.43
CA ASN A 117 7.80 -2.63 -13.29
C ASN A 117 7.94 -4.14 -13.19
N SER A 118 9.17 -4.65 -13.09
CA SER A 118 9.40 -6.09 -12.99
C SER A 118 8.92 -6.67 -11.65
N LEU A 119 8.93 -5.86 -10.59
CA LEU A 119 8.48 -6.29 -9.26
C LEU A 119 6.95 -6.28 -9.12
N ASN A 120 6.27 -5.52 -9.94
CA ASN A 120 4.82 -5.52 -9.95
C ASN A 120 4.28 -6.74 -10.68
#